data_66c203daff3ea9705e419f9ba1ee3ac5
#
_entry.id   66c203daff3ea9705e419f9ba1ee3ac5
#
_cell.length_a   1.000
_cell.length_b   1.000
_cell.length_c   1.000
_cell.angle_alpha   90.00
_cell.angle_beta   90.00
_cell.angle_gamma   90.00
#
_symmetry.space_group_name_H-M   'P 1'
#
loop_
_entity.id
_entity.type
_entity.pdbx_description
1 polymer ?
#
loop_
_entity_poly.entity_id
_entity_poly.type
_entity_poly.pdbx_seq_one_letter_code
_entity_poly.pdbx_strand_id
1 'polypeptide(L)'
;LDTPKPLIRVNGVRMIDTVIRALQENGIFEIYVVTGYQKEQFACLTENYEGVQLIENPYWDSCNNIASLYVAREHLENAMILDGDQMVYKKEILAPEFTRSGYNAVWTDAETDEWLMQVENGIVRSCSRTGGRGGWQLFSVSRWSREDGKRLKKHLELEFEEKKNRQIYWDDVAMFCYPKEYQLGIRPMKAEDIIEVDNF
;
A
#
# COMPACT_ATOMS: atom_id res chain seq x y z
N LEU A 1 21.08 1.05 8.39
CA LEU A 1 20.63 -0.30 8.80
C LEU A 1 21.20 -1.32 7.83
N ASP A 2 21.78 -2.42 8.35
CA ASP A 2 22.33 -3.50 7.50
C ASP A 2 21.23 -4.46 6.98
N THR A 3 19.98 -4.19 7.34
CA THR A 3 18.82 -5.01 6.97
C THR A 3 17.71 -4.10 6.45
N PRO A 4 17.09 -4.41 5.29
CA PRO A 4 15.90 -3.70 4.82
C PRO A 4 14.78 -3.73 5.85
N LYS A 5 14.09 -2.61 6.02
CA LYS A 5 13.04 -2.43 7.04
C LYS A 5 12.00 -3.57 7.07
N PRO A 6 11.45 -4.04 5.92
CA PRO A 6 10.49 -5.15 5.91
C PRO A 6 11.03 -6.49 6.46
N LEU A 7 12.35 -6.69 6.43
CA LEU A 7 13.00 -7.90 6.90
C LEU A 7 13.43 -7.83 8.37
N ILE A 8 13.25 -6.68 9.02
CA ILE A 8 13.54 -6.53 10.46
C ILE A 8 12.55 -7.40 11.25
N ARG A 9 13.09 -8.03 12.31
CA ARG A 9 12.31 -8.89 13.19
C ARG A 9 11.79 -8.11 14.40
N VAL A 10 10.50 -8.19 14.61
CA VAL A 10 9.83 -7.73 15.82
C VAL A 10 9.34 -8.98 16.56
N ASN A 11 9.79 -9.16 17.80
CA ASN A 11 9.48 -10.37 18.58
C ASN A 11 9.79 -11.69 17.83
N GLY A 12 10.89 -11.69 17.04
CA GLY A 12 11.34 -12.88 16.31
C GLY A 12 10.70 -13.11 14.94
N VAL A 13 9.67 -12.32 14.55
CA VAL A 13 8.98 -12.45 13.27
C VAL A 13 9.32 -11.23 12.38
N ARG A 14 9.68 -11.44 11.13
CA ARG A 14 9.91 -10.34 10.19
C ARG A 14 8.57 -9.63 9.90
N MET A 15 8.59 -8.31 9.75
CA MET A 15 7.38 -7.54 9.47
C MET A 15 6.65 -8.08 8.23
N ILE A 16 7.37 -8.23 7.12
CA ILE A 16 6.80 -8.71 5.86
C ILE A 16 6.22 -10.14 5.96
N ASP A 17 6.74 -11.00 6.86
CA ASP A 17 6.18 -12.34 7.07
C ASP A 17 4.74 -12.28 7.58
N THR A 18 4.40 -11.29 8.41
CA THR A 18 3.04 -11.12 8.92
C THR A 18 2.07 -10.75 7.79
N VAL A 19 2.54 -9.93 6.86
CA VAL A 19 1.77 -9.52 5.67
C VAL A 19 1.55 -10.71 4.73
N ILE A 20 2.62 -11.40 4.35
CA ILE A 20 2.54 -12.53 3.41
C ILE A 20 1.66 -13.65 3.97
N ARG A 21 1.84 -14.02 5.24
CA ARG A 21 1.03 -15.04 5.90
C ARG A 21 -0.46 -14.66 5.93
N ALA A 22 -0.78 -13.42 6.29
CA ALA A 22 -2.15 -12.94 6.31
C ALA A 22 -2.79 -12.95 4.90
N LEU A 23 -2.04 -12.62 3.84
CA LEU A 23 -2.49 -12.73 2.46
C LEU A 23 -2.77 -14.20 2.10
N GLN A 24 -1.84 -15.12 2.38
CA GLN A 24 -1.99 -16.54 2.06
C GLN A 24 -3.12 -17.21 2.84
N GLU A 25 -3.33 -16.83 4.09
CA GLU A 25 -4.47 -17.27 4.90
C GLU A 25 -5.83 -16.78 4.35
N ASN A 26 -5.82 -15.73 3.53
CA ASN A 26 -6.97 -15.25 2.74
C ASN A 26 -7.03 -15.87 1.33
N GLY A 27 -6.19 -16.84 1.02
CA GLY A 27 -6.16 -17.49 -0.29
C GLY A 27 -5.44 -16.70 -1.39
N ILE A 28 -4.66 -15.67 -1.03
CA ILE A 28 -3.91 -14.84 -1.96
C ILE A 28 -2.47 -15.36 -2.04
N PHE A 29 -2.11 -15.99 -3.16
CA PHE A 29 -0.79 -16.58 -3.39
C PHE A 29 -0.01 -15.90 -4.50
N GLU A 30 -0.65 -15.14 -5.38
CA GLU A 30 0.03 -14.31 -6.38
C GLU A 30 0.49 -13.01 -5.71
N ILE A 31 1.72 -12.98 -5.25
CA ILE A 31 2.27 -11.89 -4.43
C ILE A 31 3.54 -11.37 -5.09
N TYR A 32 3.57 -10.08 -5.40
CA TYR A 32 4.72 -9.36 -5.94
C TYR A 32 5.32 -8.47 -4.87
N VAL A 33 6.59 -8.68 -4.56
CA VAL A 33 7.33 -7.85 -3.61
C VAL A 33 8.29 -6.97 -4.39
N VAL A 34 8.07 -5.67 -4.34
CA VAL A 34 8.97 -4.69 -4.96
C VAL A 34 10.15 -4.43 -4.05
N THR A 35 11.35 -4.61 -4.58
CA THR A 35 12.60 -4.51 -3.84
C THR A 35 13.52 -3.46 -4.44
N GLY A 36 14.33 -2.82 -3.61
CA GLY A 36 15.32 -1.82 -4.04
C GLY A 36 16.59 -1.95 -3.22
N TYR A 37 16.68 -1.21 -2.13
CA TYR A 37 17.82 -1.26 -1.22
C TYR A 37 18.07 -2.67 -0.70
N GLN A 38 19.30 -3.17 -0.90
CA GLN A 38 19.73 -4.51 -0.48
C GLN A 38 18.78 -5.64 -0.95
N LYS A 39 18.32 -5.53 -2.20
CA LYS A 39 17.35 -6.45 -2.81
C LYS A 39 17.68 -7.94 -2.66
N GLU A 40 18.96 -8.28 -2.60
CA GLU A 40 19.46 -9.67 -2.49
C GLU A 40 18.98 -10.35 -1.21
N GLN A 41 18.75 -9.57 -0.13
CA GLN A 41 18.26 -10.12 1.13
C GLN A 41 16.81 -10.61 1.05
N PHE A 42 16.05 -10.18 0.05
CA PHE A 42 14.66 -10.61 -0.15
C PHE A 42 14.52 -11.98 -0.83
N ALA A 43 15.61 -12.57 -1.33
CA ALA A 43 15.57 -13.90 -1.97
C ALA A 43 14.94 -14.97 -1.05
N CYS A 44 15.13 -14.86 0.25
CA CYS A 44 14.53 -15.75 1.24
C CYS A 44 12.99 -15.79 1.19
N LEU A 45 12.33 -14.77 0.64
CA LEU A 45 10.87 -14.75 0.54
C LEU A 45 10.37 -15.71 -0.55
N THR A 46 11.07 -15.80 -1.67
CA THR A 46 10.73 -16.74 -2.75
C THR A 46 11.02 -18.18 -2.37
N GLU A 47 11.99 -18.40 -1.49
CA GLU A 47 12.33 -19.73 -0.98
C GLU A 47 11.31 -20.22 0.06
N ASN A 48 10.77 -19.32 0.88
CA ASN A 48 9.93 -19.66 2.02
C ASN A 48 8.42 -19.57 1.73
N TYR A 49 8.02 -18.87 0.67
CA TYR A 49 6.59 -18.63 0.37
C TYR A 49 6.25 -18.93 -1.08
N GLU A 50 5.32 -19.86 -1.27
CA GLU A 50 4.78 -20.17 -2.58
C GLU A 50 4.11 -18.94 -3.20
N GLY A 51 4.34 -18.72 -4.51
CA GLY A 51 3.68 -17.67 -5.27
C GLY A 51 4.26 -16.27 -5.08
N VAL A 52 5.26 -16.10 -4.21
CA VAL A 52 5.96 -14.82 -4.04
C VAL A 52 6.98 -14.64 -5.17
N GLN A 53 6.90 -13.49 -5.83
CA GLN A 53 7.81 -13.05 -6.90
C GLN A 53 8.41 -11.70 -6.52
N LEU A 54 9.68 -11.49 -6.87
CA LEU A 54 10.37 -10.22 -6.62
C LEU A 54 10.38 -9.37 -7.89
N ILE A 55 10.13 -8.08 -7.73
CA ILE A 55 10.26 -7.06 -8.79
C ILE A 55 11.31 -6.06 -8.33
N GLU A 56 12.34 -5.86 -9.14
CA GLU A 56 13.35 -4.85 -8.85
C GLU A 56 12.84 -3.45 -9.19
N ASN A 57 13.00 -2.52 -8.26
CA ASN A 57 12.85 -1.09 -8.49
C ASN A 57 14.25 -0.47 -8.67
N PRO A 58 14.68 -0.18 -9.90
CA PRO A 58 16.00 0.41 -10.14
C PRO A 58 16.06 1.90 -9.76
N TYR A 59 14.94 2.51 -9.40
CA TYR A 59 14.81 3.94 -9.07
C TYR A 59 14.73 4.20 -7.56
N TRP A 60 14.98 3.18 -6.73
CA TRP A 60 14.76 3.24 -5.28
C TRP A 60 15.54 4.35 -4.56
N ASP A 61 16.68 4.77 -5.09
CA ASP A 61 17.55 5.80 -4.52
C ASP A 61 17.35 7.19 -5.12
N SER A 62 16.59 7.29 -6.21
CA SER A 62 16.45 8.53 -6.99
C SER A 62 15.02 9.04 -7.12
N CYS A 63 14.03 8.21 -6.78
CA CYS A 63 12.61 8.54 -6.84
C CYS A 63 11.91 8.23 -5.53
N ASN A 64 10.73 8.83 -5.32
CA ASN A 64 9.86 8.44 -4.22
C ASN A 64 9.10 7.13 -4.57
N ASN A 65 8.23 6.66 -3.69
CA ASN A 65 7.57 5.35 -3.80
C ASN A 65 6.64 5.19 -5.01
N ILE A 66 6.32 6.27 -5.74
CA ILE A 66 5.65 6.16 -7.06
C ILE A 66 6.42 5.20 -7.97
N ALA A 67 7.76 5.20 -7.90
CA ALA A 67 8.59 4.31 -8.68
C ALA A 67 8.35 2.83 -8.34
N SER A 68 8.09 2.51 -7.08
CA SER A 68 7.79 1.14 -6.66
C SER A 68 6.48 0.63 -7.28
N LEU A 69 5.44 1.45 -7.31
CA LEU A 69 4.21 1.04 -7.96
C LEU A 69 4.32 1.08 -9.49
N TYR A 70 5.09 2.02 -10.03
CA TYR A 70 5.35 2.09 -11.46
C TYR A 70 6.00 0.81 -12.01
N VAL A 71 6.99 0.24 -11.33
CA VAL A 71 7.63 -1.01 -11.78
C VAL A 71 6.69 -2.21 -11.65
N ALA A 72 5.72 -2.17 -10.76
CA ALA A 72 4.71 -3.22 -10.55
C ALA A 72 3.39 -2.99 -11.33
N ARG A 73 3.30 -1.96 -12.16
CA ARG A 73 2.04 -1.49 -12.76
C ARG A 73 1.30 -2.51 -13.64
N GLU A 74 1.98 -3.54 -14.12
CA GLU A 74 1.34 -4.61 -14.89
C GLU A 74 0.46 -5.54 -14.04
N HIS A 75 0.52 -5.43 -12.71
CA HIS A 75 -0.14 -6.31 -11.74
C HIS A 75 -1.23 -5.60 -10.92
N LEU A 76 -1.83 -4.54 -11.43
CA LEU A 76 -2.77 -3.70 -10.67
C LEU A 76 -4.25 -4.05 -10.87
N GLU A 77 -4.59 -4.92 -11.81
CA GLU A 77 -5.98 -5.35 -12.03
C GLU A 77 -6.42 -6.31 -10.93
N ASN A 78 -7.54 -6.03 -10.25
CA ASN A 78 -8.02 -6.79 -9.10
C ASN A 78 -6.91 -7.01 -8.07
N ALA A 79 -6.22 -5.96 -7.71
CA ALA A 79 -5.04 -6.01 -6.87
C ALA A 79 -5.28 -5.43 -5.48
N MET A 80 -4.48 -5.89 -4.54
CA MET A 80 -4.28 -5.29 -3.23
C MET A 80 -2.87 -4.71 -3.18
N ILE A 81 -2.72 -3.49 -2.70
CA ILE A 81 -1.42 -2.83 -2.56
C ILE A 81 -1.19 -2.56 -1.07
N LEU A 82 -0.02 -2.95 -0.60
CA LEU A 82 0.40 -2.81 0.80
C LEU A 82 1.84 -2.32 0.87
N ASP A 83 2.18 -1.63 1.95
CA ASP A 83 3.57 -1.38 2.31
C ASP A 83 4.17 -2.59 3.04
N GLY A 84 5.45 -2.83 2.83
CA GLY A 84 6.15 -4.00 3.37
C GLY A 84 6.64 -3.86 4.81
N ASP A 85 6.53 -2.68 5.40
CA ASP A 85 7.01 -2.33 6.74
C ASP A 85 5.87 -2.25 7.78
N GLN A 86 4.85 -3.03 7.57
CA GLN A 86 3.69 -3.17 8.42
C GLN A 86 3.69 -4.51 9.16
N MET A 87 3.14 -4.49 10.38
CA MET A 87 2.83 -5.69 11.16
C MET A 87 1.33 -5.93 11.13
N VAL A 88 0.88 -6.98 10.45
CA VAL A 88 -0.53 -7.37 10.39
C VAL A 88 -0.84 -8.32 11.53
N TYR A 89 -1.76 -7.93 12.42
CA TYR A 89 -2.19 -8.74 13.57
C TYR A 89 -3.53 -9.43 13.32
N LYS A 90 -4.35 -8.88 12.43
CA LYS A 90 -5.67 -9.43 12.11
C LYS A 90 -5.79 -9.65 10.59
N LYS A 91 -5.76 -10.90 10.17
CA LYS A 91 -5.78 -11.26 8.74
C LYS A 91 -7.03 -10.81 8.00
N GLU A 92 -8.16 -10.67 8.69
CA GLU A 92 -9.44 -10.27 8.11
C GLU A 92 -9.39 -8.88 7.46
N ILE A 93 -8.47 -8.02 7.89
CA ILE A 93 -8.27 -6.71 7.24
C ILE A 93 -7.75 -6.84 5.79
N LEU A 94 -7.18 -8.00 5.44
CA LEU A 94 -6.68 -8.33 4.10
C LEU A 94 -7.63 -9.23 3.31
N ALA A 95 -8.90 -9.37 3.72
CA ALA A 95 -9.89 -10.12 2.96
C ALA A 95 -10.01 -9.57 1.53
N PRO A 96 -10.02 -10.45 0.49
CA PRO A 96 -9.95 -10.02 -0.91
C PRO A 96 -11.26 -9.46 -1.46
N GLU A 97 -12.38 -9.75 -0.81
CA GLU A 97 -13.69 -9.31 -1.28
C GLU A 97 -13.86 -7.80 -1.09
N PHE A 98 -14.25 -7.12 -2.13
CA PHE A 98 -14.59 -5.69 -2.09
C PHE A 98 -15.52 -5.31 -3.25
N THR A 99 -16.30 -4.26 -3.05
CA THR A 99 -17.24 -3.74 -4.04
C THR A 99 -16.76 -2.45 -4.69
N ARG A 100 -15.77 -1.79 -4.10
CA ARG A 100 -15.23 -0.49 -4.53
C ARG A 100 -13.76 -0.41 -4.21
N SER A 101 -12.96 0.12 -5.12
CA SER A 101 -11.55 0.46 -4.85
C SER A 101 -11.45 1.43 -3.68
N GLY A 102 -10.43 1.31 -2.87
CA GLY A 102 -10.23 2.19 -1.73
C GLY A 102 -9.25 1.66 -0.71
N TYR A 103 -9.22 2.32 0.44
CA TYR A 103 -8.23 2.13 1.49
C TYR A 103 -8.84 1.55 2.77
N ASN A 104 -8.05 0.79 3.49
CA ASN A 104 -8.33 0.54 4.90
C ASN A 104 -8.15 1.84 5.68
N ALA A 105 -9.02 2.06 6.66
CA ALA A 105 -9.02 3.29 7.44
C ALA A 105 -9.48 3.07 8.87
N VAL A 106 -8.98 3.91 9.76
CA VAL A 106 -9.36 3.95 11.18
C VAL A 106 -9.97 5.31 11.48
N TRP A 107 -11.15 5.32 12.09
CA TRP A 107 -11.74 6.58 12.57
C TRP A 107 -10.94 7.13 13.75
N THR A 108 -10.68 8.43 13.74
CA THR A 108 -10.06 9.14 14.85
C THR A 108 -10.79 10.46 15.13
N ASP A 109 -11.06 10.73 16.40
CA ASP A 109 -11.50 12.04 16.91
C ASP A 109 -10.32 12.87 17.45
N ALA A 110 -9.16 12.24 17.58
CA ALA A 110 -7.93 12.90 18.03
C ALA A 110 -7.28 13.71 16.90
N GLU A 111 -6.42 14.64 17.26
CA GLU A 111 -5.50 15.27 16.32
C GLU A 111 -4.50 14.25 15.81
N THR A 112 -4.24 14.27 14.51
CA THR A 112 -3.24 13.37 13.87
C THR A 112 -2.51 14.13 12.78
N ASP A 113 -1.26 13.78 12.53
CA ASP A 113 -0.45 14.26 11.39
C ASP A 113 -0.55 13.32 10.19
N GLU A 114 -1.20 12.16 10.36
CA GLU A 114 -1.38 11.15 9.32
C GLU A 114 -2.42 11.61 8.27
N TRP A 115 -2.35 11.05 7.08
CA TRP A 115 -3.33 11.35 6.04
C TRP A 115 -4.75 11.07 6.52
N LEU A 116 -5.60 12.10 6.46
CA LEU A 116 -6.94 12.09 7.02
C LEU A 116 -7.98 12.31 5.93
N MET A 117 -8.85 11.32 5.75
CA MET A 117 -9.92 11.34 4.75
C MET A 117 -11.25 11.78 5.35
N GLN A 118 -12.00 12.58 4.59
CA GLN A 118 -13.41 12.84 4.83
C GLN A 118 -14.24 11.99 3.87
N VAL A 119 -15.21 11.27 4.43
CA VAL A 119 -16.03 10.30 3.70
C VAL A 119 -17.50 10.68 3.80
N GLU A 120 -18.18 10.70 2.67
CA GLU A 120 -19.61 10.95 2.58
C GLU A 120 -20.26 9.88 1.69
N ASN A 121 -21.32 9.24 2.20
CA ASN A 121 -22.02 8.14 1.51
C ASN A 121 -21.06 7.00 1.06
N GLY A 122 -20.08 6.70 1.90
CA GLY A 122 -19.09 5.64 1.61
C GLY A 122 -18.02 5.99 0.58
N ILE A 123 -17.96 7.25 0.14
CA ILE A 123 -16.99 7.74 -0.86
C ILE A 123 -16.09 8.80 -0.23
N VAL A 124 -14.78 8.66 -0.45
CA VAL A 124 -13.79 9.65 -0.03
C VAL A 124 -14.02 10.95 -0.81
N ARG A 125 -14.28 12.04 -0.11
CA ARG A 125 -14.53 13.36 -0.69
C ARG A 125 -13.31 14.26 -0.69
N SER A 126 -12.48 14.12 0.33
CA SER A 126 -11.22 14.84 0.44
C SER A 126 -10.23 14.07 1.28
N CYS A 127 -8.96 14.42 1.14
CA CYS A 127 -7.87 13.90 1.95
C CYS A 127 -6.92 15.02 2.30
N SER A 128 -6.56 15.13 3.57
CA SER A 128 -5.51 16.03 4.05
C SER A 128 -4.22 15.24 4.22
N ARG A 129 -3.13 15.71 3.60
CA ARG A 129 -1.79 15.12 3.78
C ARG A 129 -1.13 15.51 5.11
N THR A 130 -1.64 16.54 5.74
CA THR A 130 -1.09 17.11 6.99
C THR A 130 -1.97 16.77 8.20
N GLY A 131 -2.86 15.82 8.03
CA GLY A 131 -3.74 15.37 9.09
C GLY A 131 -4.86 16.33 9.41
N GLY A 132 -5.21 16.39 10.69
CA GLY A 132 -6.29 17.17 11.25
C GLY A 132 -7.01 16.41 12.36
N ARG A 133 -8.28 16.75 12.58
CA ARG A 133 -9.09 16.17 13.64
C ARG A 133 -10.45 15.72 13.10
N GLY A 134 -10.90 14.56 13.55
CA GLY A 134 -12.22 14.02 13.17
C GLY A 134 -12.28 13.56 11.72
N GLY A 135 -11.91 12.32 11.46
CA GLY A 135 -11.92 11.74 10.12
C GLY A 135 -11.38 10.31 10.10
N TRP A 136 -11.18 9.81 8.91
CA TRP A 136 -10.67 8.47 8.65
C TRP A 136 -9.19 8.53 8.31
N GLN A 137 -8.35 8.08 9.23
CA GLN A 137 -6.91 7.95 8.99
C GLN A 137 -6.66 6.87 7.94
N LEU A 138 -5.94 7.22 6.88
CA LEU A 138 -5.56 6.30 5.81
C LEU A 138 -4.46 5.37 6.29
N PHE A 139 -4.61 4.08 5.99
CA PHE A 139 -3.56 3.07 6.15
C PHE A 139 -3.15 2.52 4.78
N SER A 140 -1.88 2.16 4.64
CA SER A 140 -1.30 1.67 3.39
C SER A 140 -1.74 0.22 3.07
N VAL A 141 -3.03 -0.01 3.12
CA VAL A 141 -3.70 -1.21 2.62
C VAL A 141 -4.82 -0.76 1.71
N SER A 142 -4.72 -1.05 0.42
CA SER A 142 -5.71 -0.62 -0.55
C SER A 142 -6.09 -1.74 -1.50
N ARG A 143 -7.28 -1.63 -2.09
CA ARG A 143 -7.84 -2.56 -3.06
C ARG A 143 -8.23 -1.82 -4.31
N TRP A 144 -7.94 -2.43 -5.46
CA TRP A 144 -8.16 -1.83 -6.77
C TRP A 144 -8.94 -2.79 -7.64
N SER A 145 -10.10 -2.36 -8.12
CA SER A 145 -10.88 -3.10 -9.10
C SER A 145 -10.08 -3.27 -10.39
N ARG A 146 -10.53 -4.17 -11.25
CA ARG A 146 -9.92 -4.34 -12.57
C ARG A 146 -9.87 -3.03 -13.36
N GLU A 147 -10.95 -2.28 -13.37
CA GLU A 147 -11.06 -1.01 -14.11
C GLU A 147 -10.20 0.08 -13.49
N ASP A 148 -10.24 0.23 -12.17
CA ASP A 148 -9.42 1.21 -11.48
C ASP A 148 -7.94 0.84 -11.52
N GLY A 149 -7.59 -0.44 -11.49
CA GLY A 149 -6.23 -0.91 -11.68
C GLY A 149 -5.66 -0.55 -13.05
N LYS A 150 -6.43 -0.72 -14.12
CA LYS A 150 -6.06 -0.26 -15.47
C LYS A 150 -5.90 1.25 -15.55
N ARG A 151 -6.80 1.99 -14.91
CA ARG A 151 -6.75 3.45 -14.84
C ARG A 151 -5.53 3.92 -14.07
N LEU A 152 -5.22 3.27 -12.94
CA LEU A 152 -4.06 3.57 -12.11
C LEU A 152 -2.76 3.33 -12.88
N LYS A 153 -2.64 2.21 -13.61
CA LYS A 153 -1.49 1.97 -14.50
C LYS A 153 -1.27 3.11 -15.47
N LYS A 154 -2.33 3.52 -16.19
CA LYS A 154 -2.25 4.64 -17.14
C LYS A 154 -1.79 5.94 -16.48
N HIS A 155 -2.33 6.27 -15.32
CA HIS A 155 -1.98 7.48 -14.60
C HIS A 155 -0.56 7.43 -14.04
N LEU A 156 -0.08 6.26 -13.58
CA LEU A 156 1.31 6.07 -13.19
C LEU A 156 2.26 6.33 -14.35
N GLU A 157 1.95 5.82 -15.54
CA GLU A 157 2.74 6.06 -16.75
C GLU A 157 2.75 7.54 -17.13
N LEU A 158 1.61 8.23 -17.09
CA LEU A 158 1.53 9.67 -17.34
C LEU A 158 2.39 10.49 -16.36
N GLU A 159 2.26 10.22 -15.06
CA GLU A 159 3.03 10.95 -14.05
C GLU A 159 4.53 10.63 -14.14
N PHE A 160 4.87 9.35 -14.20
CA PHE A 160 6.26 8.90 -14.13
C PHE A 160 7.04 9.14 -15.43
N GLU A 161 6.47 8.80 -16.58
CA GLU A 161 7.14 8.85 -17.88
C GLU A 161 7.01 10.21 -18.54
N GLU A 162 5.80 10.76 -18.67
CA GLU A 162 5.56 11.98 -19.45
C GLU A 162 5.83 13.23 -18.62
N LYS A 163 5.22 13.33 -17.44
CA LYS A 163 5.36 14.52 -16.57
C LYS A 163 6.65 14.53 -15.76
N LYS A 164 7.36 13.39 -15.67
CA LYS A 164 8.56 13.22 -14.82
C LYS A 164 8.31 13.53 -13.35
N ASN A 165 7.08 13.34 -12.88
CA ASN A 165 6.65 13.61 -11.51
C ASN A 165 7.02 12.43 -10.60
N ARG A 166 8.31 12.26 -10.31
CA ARG A 166 8.90 11.06 -9.69
C ARG A 166 9.14 11.19 -8.19
N GLN A 167 8.82 12.36 -7.60
CA GLN A 167 9.05 12.63 -6.18
C GLN A 167 7.76 12.59 -5.34
N ILE A 168 6.64 12.18 -5.94
CA ILE A 168 5.37 12.01 -5.25
C ILE A 168 5.22 10.60 -4.69
N TYR A 169 4.31 10.44 -3.73
CA TYR A 169 3.84 9.12 -3.33
C TYR A 169 2.92 8.54 -4.41
N TRP A 170 2.89 7.21 -4.54
CA TRP A 170 1.98 6.59 -5.50
C TRP A 170 0.51 6.85 -5.14
N ASP A 171 0.19 7.00 -3.84
CA ASP A 171 -1.14 7.34 -3.34
C ASP A 171 -1.61 8.72 -3.81
N ASP A 172 -0.68 9.63 -4.09
CA ASP A 172 -0.99 10.94 -4.65
C ASP A 172 -1.70 10.82 -6.01
N VAL A 173 -1.42 9.77 -6.77
CA VAL A 173 -1.94 9.62 -8.14
C VAL A 173 -3.46 9.62 -8.16
N ALA A 174 -4.10 8.70 -7.46
CA ALA A 174 -5.56 8.65 -7.42
C ALA A 174 -6.16 9.73 -6.52
N MET A 175 -5.51 10.05 -5.41
CA MET A 175 -6.06 10.92 -4.37
C MET A 175 -5.97 12.41 -4.72
N PHE A 176 -4.90 12.84 -5.42
CA PHE A 176 -4.62 14.26 -5.67
C PHE A 176 -4.37 14.61 -7.14
N CYS A 177 -3.73 13.73 -7.91
CA CYS A 177 -3.48 14.02 -9.33
C CYS A 177 -4.75 13.85 -10.18
N TYR A 178 -5.54 12.80 -9.91
CA TYR A 178 -6.74 12.46 -10.69
C TYR A 178 -7.97 12.20 -9.80
N PRO A 179 -8.29 13.04 -8.81
CA PRO A 179 -9.32 12.72 -7.80
C PRO A 179 -10.72 12.58 -8.38
N LYS A 180 -10.98 13.19 -9.53
CA LYS A 180 -12.29 13.12 -10.21
C LYS A 180 -12.49 11.83 -11.01
N GLU A 181 -11.43 11.09 -11.26
CA GLU A 181 -11.48 9.86 -12.06
C GLU A 181 -11.64 8.60 -11.21
N TYR A 182 -11.58 8.73 -9.87
CA TYR A 182 -11.75 7.64 -8.93
C TYR A 182 -12.87 7.93 -7.94
N GLN A 183 -13.63 6.90 -7.60
CA GLN A 183 -14.61 6.92 -6.52
C GLN A 183 -14.16 5.98 -5.41
N LEU A 184 -13.13 6.38 -4.68
CA LEU A 184 -12.54 5.56 -3.64
C LEU A 184 -13.45 5.45 -2.43
N GLY A 185 -13.52 4.25 -1.87
CA GLY A 185 -14.18 3.98 -0.61
C GLY A 185 -13.20 3.74 0.52
N ILE A 186 -13.72 3.35 1.66
CA ILE A 186 -12.94 2.92 2.81
C ILE A 186 -13.38 1.53 3.27
N ARG A 187 -12.44 0.80 3.87
CA ARG A 187 -12.73 -0.37 4.70
C ARG A 187 -12.37 -0.02 6.13
N PRO A 188 -13.37 0.17 7.02
CA PRO A 188 -13.09 0.42 8.42
C PRO A 188 -12.37 -0.74 9.09
N MET A 189 -11.38 -0.43 9.90
CA MET A 189 -10.69 -1.37 10.77
C MET A 189 -10.34 -0.69 12.10
N LYS A 190 -9.72 -1.41 13.01
CA LYS A 190 -9.25 -0.89 14.29
C LYS A 190 -7.74 -0.61 14.24
N ALA A 191 -7.27 0.33 15.03
CA ALA A 191 -5.86 0.70 15.11
C ALA A 191 -4.96 -0.47 15.55
N GLU A 192 -5.47 -1.38 16.39
CA GLU A 192 -4.73 -2.58 16.82
C GLU A 192 -4.63 -3.69 15.78
N ASP A 193 -5.34 -3.62 14.66
CA ASP A 193 -5.36 -4.66 13.64
C ASP A 193 -4.08 -4.67 12.79
N ILE A 194 -3.41 -3.53 12.70
CA ILE A 194 -2.15 -3.33 11.96
C ILE A 194 -1.31 -2.25 12.65
N ILE A 195 0.01 -2.38 12.59
CA ILE A 195 0.94 -1.34 13.04
C ILE A 195 1.90 -1.03 11.91
N GLU A 196 2.02 0.24 11.56
CA GLU A 196 3.09 0.77 10.73
C GLU A 196 4.29 1.10 11.63
N VAL A 197 5.48 0.69 11.20
CA VAL A 197 6.70 0.88 11.98
C VAL A 197 7.57 1.92 11.30
N ASP A 198 7.42 3.17 11.66
CA ASP A 198 8.12 4.28 10.99
C ASP A 198 9.55 4.52 11.51
N ASN A 199 9.79 4.23 12.77
CA ASN A 199 11.10 4.44 13.41
C ASN A 199 11.50 3.26 14.29
N PHE A 200 12.80 2.97 14.30
CA PHE A 200 13.48 2.06 15.22
C PHE A 200 14.49 2.82 16.06
#